data_193ed1fa426b9dccb5543312fbb3966c
#
_entry.id   193ed1fa426b9dccb5543312fbb3966c
#
_cell.length_a   1.000
_cell.length_b   1.000
_cell.length_c   1.000
_cell.angle_alpha   90.00
_cell.angle_beta   90.00
_cell.angle_gamma   90.00
#
_symmetry.space_group_name_H-M   'P 1'
#
loop_
_entity.id
_entity.type
_entity.pdbx_description
1 polymer ?
#
loop_
_entity_poly.entity_id
_entity_poly.type
_entity_poly.pdbx_seq_one_letter_code
_entity_poly.pdbx_strand_id
1 'polypeptide(L)'
;MHNHGGEIYGHHYRLDYSVNVNCMGTPESVIRAAARGAALSARYPDVNCRELRTALASFLNIKEDQIVFGNGAADVIFSAILAWKPKTVLVPAPTFAEYEQAARVVDARMEYYILKEENEFRLDRGFLDELTPDVDMVFLCNPNNPTGQAVEKDDLLAIADRCAENGIFLVVDECFNEFLEEPKAYSLLGELEKYENLMILKAFTKTYAMAGLRLGYGLCANRAFMEKMAECSQPWSVSIPAQFAGVAALKETEYVAESMKHLRKESIFLKGELIRLGFRVYDSRANYIFFKAAPDLKQACGERGILIRDCSNYKGLAPGYFRICVKKHEENLELVRVLEEIVNG
;
A
#
# COMPACT_ATOMS: atom_id res chain seq x y z
N MET A 1 -17.75 -5.58 8.35
CA MET A 1 -16.56 -4.75 8.61
C MET A 1 -15.34 -5.52 8.12
N HIS A 2 -14.51 -4.95 7.26
CA HIS A 2 -13.27 -5.62 6.86
C HIS A 2 -12.31 -5.69 8.05
N ASN A 3 -11.73 -6.87 8.28
CA ASN A 3 -10.76 -7.08 9.36
C ASN A 3 -9.38 -6.60 8.85
N HIS A 4 -8.85 -5.51 9.41
CA HIS A 4 -7.52 -4.98 9.06
C HIS A 4 -6.44 -5.50 10.01
N GLY A 5 -5.17 -5.31 9.66
CA GLY A 5 -4.09 -5.37 10.63
C GLY A 5 -4.08 -4.13 11.54
N GLY A 6 -3.32 -4.20 12.65
CA GLY A 6 -3.20 -3.08 13.59
C GLY A 6 -4.31 -2.98 14.63
N GLU A 7 -5.13 -4.01 14.78
CA GLU A 7 -6.14 -4.08 15.86
C GLU A 7 -5.43 -4.50 17.17
N ILE A 8 -4.79 -3.51 17.78
CA ILE A 8 -4.04 -3.67 19.04
C ILE A 8 -4.79 -3.08 20.24
N TYR A 9 -5.87 -2.33 19.98
CA TYR A 9 -6.65 -1.65 21.02
C TYR A 9 -7.48 -2.68 21.82
N GLY A 10 -7.34 -2.67 23.14
CA GLY A 10 -8.01 -3.64 24.02
C GLY A 10 -7.32 -5.01 24.13
N HIS A 11 -6.16 -5.18 23.51
CA HIS A 11 -5.34 -6.39 23.57
C HIS A 11 -3.93 -6.08 24.06
N HIS A 12 -3.29 -7.05 24.74
CA HIS A 12 -1.92 -6.92 25.24
C HIS A 12 -0.92 -7.66 24.34
N TYR A 13 -0.77 -7.19 23.08
CA TYR A 13 0.29 -7.70 22.21
C TYR A 13 1.62 -7.00 22.51
N ARG A 14 2.70 -7.80 22.63
CA ARG A 14 4.06 -7.29 22.78
C ARG A 14 4.65 -6.84 21.44
N LEU A 15 4.28 -7.57 20.37
CA LEU A 15 4.74 -7.29 19.01
C LEU A 15 3.55 -7.33 18.03
N ASP A 16 3.48 -6.33 17.16
CA ASP A 16 2.50 -6.26 16.07
C ASP A 16 3.19 -6.45 14.72
N TYR A 17 3.02 -7.63 14.12
CA TYR A 17 3.46 -7.99 12.78
C TYR A 17 2.38 -7.84 11.72
N SER A 18 1.17 -7.42 12.08
CA SER A 18 0.01 -7.36 11.20
C SER A 18 -0.01 -6.13 10.29
N VAL A 19 0.76 -5.08 10.61
CA VAL A 19 0.83 -3.82 9.84
C VAL A 19 2.18 -3.68 9.13
N ASN A 20 2.14 -3.25 7.88
CA ASN A 20 3.31 -3.15 7.01
C ASN A 20 3.88 -1.71 7.04
N VAL A 21 4.37 -1.29 8.18
CA VAL A 21 5.00 0.02 8.40
C VAL A 21 6.50 -0.16 8.51
N ASN A 22 7.30 0.81 8.07
CA ASN A 22 8.76 0.77 8.20
C ASN A 22 9.18 0.58 9.66
N CYS A 23 9.93 -0.50 9.92
CA CYS A 23 10.33 -0.90 11.27
C CYS A 23 11.33 0.04 11.93
N MET A 24 11.97 0.93 11.17
CA MET A 24 12.89 1.95 11.72
C MET A 24 12.16 3.02 12.54
N GLY A 25 10.81 3.07 12.42
CA GLY A 25 9.98 4.07 13.09
C GLY A 25 9.95 5.41 12.36
N THR A 26 9.16 6.35 12.85
CA THR A 26 9.07 7.70 12.26
C THR A 26 10.35 8.49 12.51
N PRO A 27 10.98 9.10 11.49
CA PRO A 27 12.17 9.92 11.68
C PRO A 27 11.92 11.07 12.67
N GLU A 28 12.92 11.39 13.48
CA GLU A 28 12.82 12.41 14.53
C GLU A 28 12.50 13.81 13.97
N SER A 29 13.03 14.16 12.80
CA SER A 29 12.72 15.41 12.10
C SER A 29 11.23 15.49 11.72
N VAL A 30 10.64 14.37 11.32
CA VAL A 30 9.23 14.23 10.96
C VAL A 30 8.35 14.36 12.22
N ILE A 31 8.73 13.73 13.34
CA ILE A 31 8.04 13.85 14.62
C ILE A 31 8.04 15.31 15.07
N ARG A 32 9.20 15.98 15.06
CA ARG A 32 9.32 17.41 15.42
C ARG A 32 8.51 18.30 14.50
N ALA A 33 8.44 18.01 13.19
CA ALA A 33 7.63 18.76 12.26
C ALA A 33 6.13 18.59 12.55
N ALA A 34 5.67 17.37 12.80
CA ALA A 34 4.30 17.10 13.20
C ALA A 34 3.92 17.83 14.50
N ALA A 35 4.80 17.83 15.50
CA ALA A 35 4.59 18.54 16.77
C ALA A 35 4.45 20.07 16.56
N ARG A 36 5.29 20.67 15.70
CA ARG A 36 5.14 22.09 15.33
C ARG A 36 3.79 22.33 14.63
N GLY A 37 3.35 21.42 13.76
CA GLY A 37 2.04 21.50 13.14
C GLY A 37 0.89 21.42 14.15
N ALA A 38 1.01 20.54 15.16
CA ALA A 38 0.03 20.39 16.23
C ALA A 38 -0.12 21.67 17.07
N ALA A 39 0.96 22.44 17.29
CA ALA A 39 0.92 23.72 17.96
C ALA A 39 0.05 24.79 17.24
N LEU A 40 -0.29 24.55 15.97
CA LEU A 40 -1.11 25.44 15.15
C LEU A 40 -2.58 24.97 15.07
N SER A 41 -3.04 24.08 15.96
CA SER A 41 -4.37 23.44 15.91
C SER A 41 -5.56 24.42 15.92
N ALA A 42 -5.38 25.66 16.36
CA ALA A 42 -6.40 26.69 16.31
C ALA A 42 -6.68 27.24 14.90
N ARG A 43 -5.94 26.80 13.89
CA ARG A 43 -6.08 27.21 12.48
C ARG A 43 -6.62 26.06 11.65
N TYR A 44 -7.35 26.40 10.58
CA TYR A 44 -7.60 25.41 9.52
C TYR A 44 -6.30 25.11 8.77
N PRO A 45 -6.14 23.87 8.27
CA PRO A 45 -5.03 23.53 7.37
C PRO A 45 -5.06 24.37 6.08
N ASP A 46 -3.93 24.48 5.39
CA ASP A 46 -3.94 24.94 4.00
C ASP A 46 -4.68 23.92 3.14
N VAL A 47 -5.85 24.28 2.63
CA VAL A 47 -6.72 23.39 1.82
C VAL A 47 -6.01 22.90 0.54
N ASN A 48 -5.08 23.67 0.02
CA ASN A 48 -4.31 23.34 -1.19
C ASN A 48 -2.98 22.63 -0.87
N CYS A 49 -2.60 22.48 0.40
CA CYS A 49 -1.33 21.88 0.83
C CYS A 49 -0.11 22.48 0.08
N ARG A 50 -0.06 23.80 -0.13
CA ARG A 50 0.87 24.46 -1.07
C ARG A 50 2.33 24.13 -0.83
N GLU A 51 2.80 24.25 0.42
CA GLU A 51 4.20 23.93 0.76
C GLU A 51 4.55 22.47 0.48
N LEU A 52 3.67 21.56 0.89
CA LEU A 52 3.84 20.12 0.64
C LEU A 52 3.77 19.80 -0.86
N ARG A 53 2.86 20.45 -1.59
CA ARG A 53 2.68 20.27 -3.04
C ARG A 53 3.94 20.68 -3.80
N THR A 54 4.47 21.87 -3.54
CA THR A 54 5.72 22.34 -4.15
C THR A 54 6.89 21.43 -3.81
N ALA A 55 7.00 21.00 -2.53
CA ALA A 55 8.07 20.10 -2.11
C ALA A 55 7.97 18.72 -2.80
N LEU A 56 6.76 18.16 -2.90
CA LEU A 56 6.53 16.85 -3.54
C LEU A 56 6.71 16.92 -5.05
N ALA A 57 6.22 17.98 -5.71
CA ALA A 57 6.39 18.19 -7.14
C ALA A 57 7.88 18.26 -7.52
N SER A 58 8.66 19.00 -6.74
CA SER A 58 10.12 19.07 -6.90
C SER A 58 10.80 17.72 -6.64
N PHE A 59 10.40 16.99 -5.61
CA PHE A 59 10.97 15.68 -5.26
C PHE A 59 10.73 14.62 -6.34
N LEU A 60 9.53 14.60 -6.94
CA LEU A 60 9.14 13.65 -7.98
C LEU A 60 9.45 14.13 -9.40
N ASN A 61 9.85 15.40 -9.56
CA ASN A 61 10.05 16.08 -10.86
C ASN A 61 8.77 16.02 -11.74
N ILE A 62 7.64 16.43 -11.17
CA ILE A 62 6.33 16.51 -11.84
C ILE A 62 5.71 17.89 -11.62
N LYS A 63 4.58 18.18 -12.30
CA LYS A 63 3.84 19.44 -12.12
C LYS A 63 2.97 19.41 -10.85
N GLU A 64 2.79 20.56 -10.22
CA GLU A 64 1.97 20.69 -9.00
C GLU A 64 0.50 20.36 -9.23
N ASP A 65 -0.04 20.66 -10.41
CA ASP A 65 -1.42 20.40 -10.77
C ASP A 65 -1.75 18.90 -11.02
N GLN A 66 -0.70 18.06 -11.10
CA GLN A 66 -0.83 16.61 -11.20
C GLN A 66 -0.97 15.88 -9.84
N ILE A 67 -0.94 16.60 -8.72
CA ILE A 67 -0.94 16.04 -7.37
C ILE A 67 -2.29 16.26 -6.69
N VAL A 68 -2.84 15.24 -6.06
CA VAL A 68 -3.93 15.34 -5.09
C VAL A 68 -3.50 14.71 -3.78
N PHE A 69 -3.82 15.35 -2.64
CA PHE A 69 -3.55 14.82 -1.31
C PHE A 69 -4.81 14.32 -0.64
N GLY A 70 -4.67 13.36 0.27
CA GLY A 70 -5.77 12.85 1.08
C GLY A 70 -5.32 12.40 2.47
N ASN A 71 -6.28 12.15 3.33
CA ASN A 71 -6.12 11.59 4.68
C ASN A 71 -5.71 10.11 4.61
N GLY A 72 -4.50 9.86 4.08
CA GLY A 72 -4.00 8.56 3.65
C GLY A 72 -4.44 8.23 2.21
N ALA A 73 -3.80 7.20 1.62
CA ALA A 73 -4.15 6.75 0.26
C ALA A 73 -5.61 6.28 0.15
N ALA A 74 -6.19 5.75 1.23
CA ALA A 74 -7.59 5.32 1.24
C ALA A 74 -8.56 6.47 0.89
N ASP A 75 -8.35 7.67 1.44
CA ASP A 75 -9.16 8.86 1.11
C ASP A 75 -9.06 9.21 -0.39
N VAL A 76 -7.86 9.09 -0.96
CA VAL A 76 -7.62 9.30 -2.40
C VAL A 76 -8.35 8.25 -3.25
N ILE A 77 -8.36 6.96 -2.82
CA ILE A 77 -9.10 5.89 -3.49
C ILE A 77 -10.61 6.21 -3.54
N PHE A 78 -11.20 6.59 -2.40
CA PHE A 78 -12.62 6.96 -2.33
C PHE A 78 -12.93 8.18 -3.21
N SER A 79 -12.08 9.20 -3.19
CA SER A 79 -12.24 10.38 -4.03
C SER A 79 -12.14 10.05 -5.51
N ALA A 80 -11.23 9.13 -5.92
CA ALA A 80 -11.10 8.68 -7.30
C ALA A 80 -12.35 7.95 -7.80
N ILE A 81 -12.90 7.06 -6.98
CA ILE A 81 -14.17 6.37 -7.27
C ILE A 81 -15.34 7.36 -7.39
N LEU A 82 -15.45 8.32 -6.50
CA LEU A 82 -16.50 9.34 -6.55
C LEU A 82 -16.37 10.27 -7.75
N ALA A 83 -15.14 10.58 -8.17
CA ALA A 83 -14.88 11.44 -9.33
C ALA A 83 -15.14 10.72 -10.67
N TRP A 84 -14.73 9.44 -10.79
CA TRP A 84 -14.89 8.66 -12.01
C TRP A 84 -16.28 8.05 -12.14
N LYS A 85 -16.87 7.60 -11.02
CA LYS A 85 -18.18 6.90 -10.95
C LYS A 85 -18.25 5.68 -11.87
N PRO A 86 -17.33 4.71 -11.71
CA PRO A 86 -17.32 3.51 -12.53
C PRO A 86 -18.59 2.69 -12.28
N LYS A 87 -19.09 1.99 -13.32
CA LYS A 87 -20.14 0.96 -13.20
C LYS A 87 -19.56 -0.40 -12.91
N THR A 88 -18.38 -0.68 -13.46
CA THR A 88 -17.65 -1.93 -13.28
C THR A 88 -16.21 -1.65 -12.89
N VAL A 89 -15.75 -2.28 -11.79
CA VAL A 89 -14.38 -2.19 -11.30
C VAL A 89 -13.77 -3.58 -11.31
N LEU A 90 -12.63 -3.76 -12.00
CA LEU A 90 -11.87 -5.00 -12.03
C LEU A 90 -10.64 -4.88 -11.14
N VAL A 91 -10.37 -5.94 -10.35
CA VAL A 91 -9.17 -6.06 -9.52
C VAL A 91 -8.57 -7.45 -9.60
N PRO A 92 -7.23 -7.62 -9.62
CA PRO A 92 -6.62 -8.90 -9.29
C PRO A 92 -6.93 -9.24 -7.82
N ALA A 93 -7.22 -10.50 -7.51
CA ALA A 93 -7.50 -10.95 -6.15
C ALA A 93 -6.69 -12.21 -5.82
N PRO A 94 -6.10 -12.29 -4.61
CA PRO A 94 -6.28 -11.40 -3.47
C PRO A 94 -5.59 -10.05 -3.63
N THR A 95 -6.24 -8.98 -3.17
CA THR A 95 -5.67 -7.62 -3.13
C THR A 95 -6.29 -6.78 -2.01
N PHE A 96 -5.91 -5.51 -1.90
CA PHE A 96 -6.33 -4.60 -0.85
C PHE A 96 -7.84 -4.35 -0.87
N ALA A 97 -8.50 -4.54 0.29
CA ALA A 97 -9.96 -4.58 0.38
C ALA A 97 -10.65 -3.23 0.17
N GLU A 98 -9.94 -2.12 0.34
CA GLU A 98 -10.50 -0.78 0.24
C GLU A 98 -10.92 -0.40 -1.19
N TYR A 99 -10.38 -1.05 -2.21
CA TYR A 99 -10.85 -0.86 -3.59
C TYR A 99 -12.30 -1.29 -3.74
N GLU A 100 -12.63 -2.49 -3.24
CA GLU A 100 -14.00 -2.98 -3.22
C GLU A 100 -14.90 -2.12 -2.33
N GLN A 101 -14.40 -1.71 -1.15
CA GLN A 101 -15.17 -0.86 -0.24
C GLN A 101 -15.51 0.49 -0.88
N ALA A 102 -14.56 1.12 -1.57
CA ALA A 102 -14.77 2.37 -2.27
C ALA A 102 -15.74 2.20 -3.46
N ALA A 103 -15.59 1.12 -4.25
CA ALA A 103 -16.47 0.83 -5.38
C ALA A 103 -17.95 0.67 -4.95
N ARG A 104 -18.20 0.08 -3.79
CA ARG A 104 -19.56 -0.05 -3.23
C ARG A 104 -20.25 1.28 -2.93
N VAL A 105 -19.50 2.36 -2.71
CA VAL A 105 -20.08 3.70 -2.42
C VAL A 105 -20.85 4.26 -3.62
N VAL A 106 -20.50 3.81 -4.83
CA VAL A 106 -21.15 4.20 -6.08
C VAL A 106 -21.92 3.04 -6.74
N ASP A 107 -22.20 1.98 -5.96
CA ASP A 107 -22.89 0.76 -6.43
C ASP A 107 -22.22 0.10 -7.65
N ALA A 108 -20.90 0.23 -7.79
CA ALA A 108 -20.15 -0.38 -8.87
C ALA A 108 -20.12 -1.92 -8.73
N ARG A 109 -20.26 -2.60 -9.86
CA ARG A 109 -20.07 -4.05 -9.93
C ARG A 109 -18.59 -4.38 -9.81
N MET A 110 -18.25 -5.30 -8.90
CA MET A 110 -16.88 -5.78 -8.75
C MET A 110 -16.64 -7.01 -9.59
N GLU A 111 -15.57 -6.99 -10.36
CA GLU A 111 -15.02 -8.14 -11.06
C GLU A 111 -13.64 -8.48 -10.51
N TYR A 112 -13.30 -9.78 -10.51
CA TYR A 112 -12.10 -10.28 -9.89
C TYR A 112 -11.35 -11.22 -10.82
N TYR A 113 -10.10 -10.86 -11.12
CA TYR A 113 -9.14 -11.79 -11.71
C TYR A 113 -8.44 -12.57 -10.60
N ILE A 114 -8.75 -13.86 -10.45
CA ILE A 114 -8.24 -14.66 -9.35
C ILE A 114 -6.80 -15.09 -9.62
N LEU A 115 -5.86 -14.56 -8.83
CA LEU A 115 -4.46 -14.97 -8.85
C LEU A 115 -4.32 -16.39 -8.28
N LYS A 116 -3.56 -17.23 -8.96
CA LYS A 116 -3.45 -18.65 -8.66
C LYS A 116 -2.25 -18.96 -7.78
N GLU A 117 -2.42 -19.83 -6.79
CA GLU A 117 -1.33 -20.30 -5.93
C GLU A 117 -0.23 -21.03 -6.72
N GLU A 118 -0.61 -21.76 -7.78
CA GLU A 118 0.32 -22.49 -8.66
C GLU A 118 1.28 -21.54 -9.38
N ASN A 119 0.86 -20.29 -9.61
CA ASN A 119 1.70 -19.21 -10.16
C ASN A 119 2.23 -18.27 -9.07
N GLU A 120 2.28 -18.71 -7.80
CA GLU A 120 2.73 -17.94 -6.65
C GLU A 120 2.01 -16.59 -6.50
N PHE A 121 0.73 -16.54 -6.89
CA PHE A 121 -0.09 -15.33 -6.90
C PHE A 121 0.49 -14.19 -7.75
N ARG A 122 1.29 -14.49 -8.77
CA ARG A 122 1.76 -13.52 -9.76
C ARG A 122 0.65 -13.20 -10.74
N LEU A 123 0.58 -11.94 -11.14
CA LEU A 123 -0.28 -11.53 -12.25
C LEU A 123 0.31 -12.08 -13.54
N ASP A 124 -0.46 -12.83 -14.30
CA ASP A 124 -0.06 -13.33 -15.62
C ASP A 124 -0.74 -12.55 -16.76
N ARG A 125 -0.29 -12.81 -17.98
CA ARG A 125 -0.77 -12.10 -19.18
C ARG A 125 -2.22 -12.37 -19.52
N GLY A 126 -2.84 -13.41 -18.98
CA GLY A 126 -4.27 -13.65 -19.09
C GLY A 126 -5.12 -12.51 -18.53
N PHE A 127 -4.55 -11.68 -17.64
CA PHE A 127 -5.21 -10.48 -17.15
C PHE A 127 -5.53 -9.47 -18.26
N LEU A 128 -4.74 -9.43 -19.33
CA LEU A 128 -4.98 -8.53 -20.47
C LEU A 128 -6.27 -8.86 -21.23
N ASP A 129 -6.72 -10.11 -21.18
CA ASP A 129 -7.95 -10.55 -21.83
C ASP A 129 -9.21 -10.09 -21.07
N GLU A 130 -9.07 -9.80 -19.77
CA GLU A 130 -10.14 -9.26 -18.91
C GLU A 130 -10.32 -7.73 -19.08
N LEU A 131 -9.34 -7.04 -19.66
CA LEU A 131 -9.37 -5.60 -19.91
C LEU A 131 -10.24 -5.28 -21.15
N THR A 132 -11.56 -5.46 -21.00
CA THR A 132 -12.55 -5.24 -22.08
C THR A 132 -13.28 -3.91 -21.90
N PRO A 133 -13.96 -3.38 -22.94
CA PRO A 133 -14.74 -2.15 -22.84
C PRO A 133 -15.89 -2.15 -21.81
N ASP A 134 -16.24 -3.32 -21.25
CA ASP A 134 -17.24 -3.45 -20.18
C ASP A 134 -16.69 -3.10 -18.79
N VAL A 135 -15.38 -2.91 -18.67
CA VAL A 135 -14.68 -2.48 -17.44
C VAL A 135 -14.45 -0.97 -17.48
N ASP A 136 -14.89 -0.25 -16.48
CA ASP A 136 -14.69 1.22 -16.39
C ASP A 136 -13.42 1.61 -15.65
N MET A 137 -13.03 0.81 -14.64
CA MET A 137 -11.86 1.12 -13.80
C MET A 137 -11.14 -0.16 -13.35
N VAL A 138 -9.83 -0.08 -13.30
CA VAL A 138 -8.96 -1.13 -12.75
C VAL A 138 -8.16 -0.57 -11.59
N PHE A 139 -8.09 -1.31 -10.48
CA PHE A 139 -7.07 -1.09 -9.45
C PHE A 139 -6.02 -2.20 -9.50
N LEU A 140 -4.77 -1.79 -9.59
CA LEU A 140 -3.61 -2.67 -9.58
C LEU A 140 -2.66 -2.28 -8.44
N CYS A 141 -2.59 -3.11 -7.40
CA CYS A 141 -1.66 -2.90 -6.27
C CYS A 141 -0.27 -3.42 -6.65
N ASN A 142 0.73 -2.56 -6.68
CA ASN A 142 2.08 -2.90 -7.13
C ASN A 142 3.19 -2.28 -6.24
N PRO A 143 3.87 -3.05 -5.37
CA PRO A 143 3.65 -4.47 -5.07
C PRO A 143 2.30 -4.78 -4.42
N ASN A 144 1.77 -5.98 -4.74
CA ASN A 144 0.45 -6.38 -4.30
C ASN A 144 0.39 -6.70 -2.79
N ASN A 145 -0.61 -6.20 -2.12
CA ASN A 145 -0.94 -6.55 -0.74
C ASN A 145 -2.17 -7.50 -0.75
N PRO A 146 -2.05 -8.77 -0.29
CA PRO A 146 -1.09 -9.26 0.70
C PRO A 146 0.12 -10.02 0.15
N THR A 147 0.18 -10.36 -1.14
CA THR A 147 1.12 -11.33 -1.69
C THR A 147 2.57 -10.82 -1.77
N GLY A 148 2.77 -9.51 -1.89
CA GLY A 148 4.07 -8.89 -2.08
C GLY A 148 4.64 -9.08 -3.49
N GLN A 149 3.87 -9.67 -4.41
CA GLN A 149 4.27 -9.81 -5.81
C GLN A 149 4.27 -8.46 -6.50
N ALA A 150 5.24 -8.25 -7.38
CA ALA A 150 5.37 -7.04 -8.18
C ALA A 150 5.24 -7.35 -9.68
N VAL A 151 4.54 -6.48 -10.38
CA VAL A 151 4.39 -6.51 -11.84
C VAL A 151 5.50 -5.65 -12.45
N GLU A 152 6.26 -6.20 -13.37
CA GLU A 152 7.37 -5.51 -14.01
C GLU A 152 6.88 -4.45 -15.01
N LYS A 153 7.76 -3.50 -15.34
CA LYS A 153 7.39 -2.32 -16.13
C LYS A 153 6.79 -2.67 -17.50
N ASP A 154 7.31 -3.68 -18.17
CA ASP A 154 6.82 -4.07 -19.51
C ASP A 154 5.38 -4.58 -19.45
N ASP A 155 5.04 -5.38 -18.45
CA ASP A 155 3.67 -5.84 -18.24
C ASP A 155 2.76 -4.71 -17.74
N LEU A 156 3.26 -3.77 -16.90
CA LEU A 156 2.53 -2.57 -16.52
C LEU A 156 2.20 -1.69 -17.73
N LEU A 157 3.15 -1.54 -18.65
CA LEU A 157 2.93 -0.78 -19.91
C LEU A 157 1.89 -1.47 -20.80
N ALA A 158 1.95 -2.80 -20.94
CA ALA A 158 0.95 -3.55 -21.70
C ALA A 158 -0.46 -3.39 -21.10
N ILE A 159 -0.58 -3.39 -19.76
CA ILE A 159 -1.84 -3.13 -19.07
C ILE A 159 -2.31 -1.69 -19.31
N ALA A 160 -1.43 -0.71 -19.19
CA ALA A 160 -1.77 0.70 -19.40
C ALA A 160 -2.21 0.99 -20.85
N ASP A 161 -1.49 0.43 -21.84
CA ASP A 161 -1.85 0.54 -23.25
C ASP A 161 -3.22 -0.10 -23.51
N ARG A 162 -3.48 -1.32 -23.00
CA ARG A 162 -4.77 -2.00 -23.14
C ARG A 162 -5.91 -1.23 -22.45
N CYS A 163 -5.67 -0.67 -21.28
CA CYS A 163 -6.65 0.19 -20.58
C CYS A 163 -6.96 1.45 -21.41
N ALA A 164 -5.95 2.09 -22.01
CA ALA A 164 -6.15 3.26 -22.85
C ALA A 164 -6.94 2.94 -24.12
N GLU A 165 -6.64 1.82 -24.78
CA GLU A 165 -7.37 1.35 -25.96
C GLU A 165 -8.87 1.11 -25.70
N ASN A 166 -9.21 0.61 -24.50
CA ASN A 166 -10.57 0.25 -24.13
C ASN A 166 -11.31 1.31 -23.28
N GLY A 167 -10.69 2.49 -23.06
CA GLY A 167 -11.29 3.57 -22.27
C GLY A 167 -11.40 3.29 -20.77
N ILE A 168 -10.60 2.36 -20.25
CA ILE A 168 -10.56 1.96 -18.85
C ILE A 168 -9.68 2.92 -18.07
N PHE A 169 -10.13 3.40 -16.91
CA PHE A 169 -9.28 4.20 -16.01
C PHE A 169 -8.44 3.28 -15.12
N LEU A 170 -7.12 3.37 -15.25
CA LEU A 170 -6.16 2.55 -14.51
C LEU A 170 -5.67 3.30 -13.27
N VAL A 171 -5.83 2.68 -12.11
CA VAL A 171 -5.25 3.15 -10.84
C VAL A 171 -4.19 2.16 -10.39
N VAL A 172 -2.92 2.58 -10.39
CA VAL A 172 -1.80 1.77 -9.89
C VAL A 172 -1.45 2.23 -8.48
N ASP A 173 -1.67 1.35 -7.51
CA ASP A 173 -1.33 1.61 -6.11
C ASP A 173 0.12 1.22 -5.83
N GLU A 174 0.99 2.22 -5.81
CA GLU A 174 2.42 2.11 -5.56
C GLU A 174 2.80 2.44 -4.10
N CYS A 175 1.89 2.29 -3.12
CA CYS A 175 2.16 2.61 -1.72
C CYS A 175 3.29 1.79 -1.09
N PHE A 176 3.69 0.67 -1.69
CA PHE A 176 4.80 -0.18 -1.26
C PHE A 176 5.98 -0.19 -2.25
N ASN A 177 5.92 0.60 -3.31
CA ASN A 177 6.91 0.57 -4.39
C ASN A 177 8.33 0.97 -3.91
N GLU A 178 8.45 1.93 -2.97
CA GLU A 178 9.73 2.35 -2.41
C GLU A 178 10.48 1.23 -1.65
N PHE A 179 9.81 0.13 -1.30
CA PHE A 179 10.44 -1.04 -0.66
C PHE A 179 11.09 -2.00 -1.64
N LEU A 180 10.87 -1.84 -2.93
CA LEU A 180 11.52 -2.64 -3.97
C LEU A 180 13.00 -2.27 -4.11
N GLU A 181 13.79 -3.19 -4.65
CA GLU A 181 15.22 -2.97 -4.87
C GLU A 181 15.46 -1.87 -5.92
N GLU A 182 14.68 -1.93 -7.00
CA GLU A 182 14.68 -0.97 -8.10
C GLU A 182 13.28 -0.41 -8.33
N PRO A 183 12.80 0.55 -7.48
CA PRO A 183 11.41 1.03 -7.53
C PRO A 183 10.97 1.50 -8.92
N LYS A 184 11.89 2.10 -9.69
CA LYS A 184 11.60 2.61 -11.05
C LYS A 184 11.28 1.52 -12.07
N ALA A 185 11.81 0.31 -11.87
CA ALA A 185 11.55 -0.84 -12.74
C ALA A 185 10.11 -1.40 -12.58
N TYR A 186 9.39 -0.94 -11.56
CA TYR A 186 8.05 -1.38 -11.20
C TYR A 186 7.06 -0.21 -11.06
N SER A 187 7.33 0.91 -11.73
CA SER A 187 6.52 2.14 -11.61
C SER A 187 6.20 2.71 -12.98
N LEU A 188 4.98 3.24 -13.10
CA LEU A 188 4.54 4.03 -14.26
C LEU A 188 4.72 5.54 -14.06
N LEU A 189 5.39 6.00 -13.00
CA LEU A 189 5.58 7.43 -12.74
C LEU A 189 6.23 8.17 -13.92
N GLY A 190 7.21 7.55 -14.57
CA GLY A 190 7.89 8.13 -15.74
C GLY A 190 7.01 8.23 -16.99
N GLU A 191 5.85 7.56 -16.99
CA GLU A 191 4.91 7.47 -18.10
C GLU A 191 3.63 8.30 -17.86
N LEU A 192 3.54 9.01 -16.73
CA LEU A 192 2.33 9.69 -16.27
C LEU A 192 1.75 10.64 -17.33
N GLU A 193 2.59 11.39 -18.04
CA GLU A 193 2.18 12.32 -19.10
C GLU A 193 1.69 11.63 -20.40
N LYS A 194 2.00 10.33 -20.55
CA LYS A 194 1.59 9.54 -21.72
C LYS A 194 0.13 9.09 -21.64
N TYR A 195 -0.37 8.86 -20.42
CA TYR A 195 -1.68 8.25 -20.20
C TYR A 195 -2.63 9.17 -19.43
N GLU A 196 -3.63 9.72 -20.11
CA GLU A 196 -4.69 10.52 -19.47
C GLU A 196 -5.62 9.68 -18.58
N ASN A 197 -5.67 8.36 -18.79
CA ASN A 197 -6.46 7.40 -18.03
C ASN A 197 -5.68 6.71 -16.90
N LEU A 198 -4.54 7.27 -16.47
CA LEU A 198 -3.68 6.71 -15.44
C LEU A 198 -3.68 7.58 -14.18
N MET A 199 -3.87 6.94 -13.03
CA MET A 199 -3.58 7.50 -11.71
C MET A 199 -2.62 6.60 -10.95
N ILE A 200 -1.61 7.20 -10.31
CA ILE A 200 -0.69 6.50 -9.41
C ILE A 200 -0.99 6.92 -7.98
N LEU A 201 -1.21 5.94 -7.09
CA LEU A 201 -1.40 6.17 -5.66
C LEU A 201 -0.09 5.93 -4.92
N LYS A 202 0.22 6.81 -3.97
CA LYS A 202 1.37 6.68 -3.08
C LYS A 202 1.03 7.15 -1.66
N ALA A 203 1.84 6.75 -0.68
CA ALA A 203 1.60 7.13 0.71
C ALA A 203 2.91 7.34 1.50
N PHE A 204 2.91 8.34 2.36
CA PHE A 204 3.96 8.53 3.37
C PHE A 204 3.86 7.50 4.51
N THR A 205 2.68 6.91 4.67
CA THR A 205 2.29 5.99 5.74
C THR A 205 3.30 4.88 5.98
N LYS A 206 3.80 4.27 4.88
CA LYS A 206 4.61 3.05 4.95
C LYS A 206 6.09 3.37 5.01
N THR A 207 6.60 4.11 4.05
CA THR A 207 8.02 4.43 3.88
C THR A 207 8.58 5.22 5.04
N TYR A 208 7.83 6.22 5.54
CA TYR A 208 8.26 7.10 6.63
C TYR A 208 7.61 6.78 7.98
N ALA A 209 6.97 5.61 8.10
CA ALA A 209 6.30 5.17 9.34
C ALA A 209 5.29 6.20 9.90
N MET A 210 4.54 6.88 9.02
CA MET A 210 3.59 7.95 9.38
C MET A 210 2.14 7.45 9.44
N ALA A 211 1.92 6.21 9.87
CA ALA A 211 0.59 5.59 9.84
C ALA A 211 -0.47 6.39 10.63
N GLY A 212 -0.10 6.92 11.79
CA GLY A 212 -0.98 7.73 12.64
C GLY A 212 -1.24 9.14 12.12
N LEU A 213 -0.37 9.70 11.26
CA LEU A 213 -0.51 11.05 10.71
C LEU A 213 -1.44 11.12 9.49
N ARG A 214 -1.69 9.99 8.84
CA ARG A 214 -2.64 9.87 7.74
C ARG A 214 -2.33 10.80 6.55
N LEU A 215 -1.27 10.50 5.78
CA LEU A 215 -0.90 11.26 4.59
C LEU A 215 -0.69 10.33 3.40
N GLY A 216 -1.46 10.54 2.34
CA GLY A 216 -1.32 9.87 1.05
C GLY A 216 -1.54 10.87 -0.08
N TYR A 217 -1.23 10.45 -1.30
CA TYR A 217 -1.41 11.27 -2.47
C TYR A 217 -1.65 10.42 -3.73
N GLY A 218 -2.29 11.07 -4.70
CA GLY A 218 -2.47 10.54 -6.04
C GLY A 218 -1.84 11.46 -7.08
N LEU A 219 -1.39 10.86 -8.16
CA LEU A 219 -0.72 11.53 -9.29
C LEU A 219 -1.48 11.20 -10.57
N CYS A 220 -1.89 12.21 -11.33
CA CYS A 220 -2.59 12.03 -12.60
C CYS A 220 -2.32 13.23 -13.52
N ALA A 221 -2.11 12.96 -14.82
CA ALA A 221 -1.92 14.02 -15.82
C ALA A 221 -3.26 14.56 -16.38
N ASN A 222 -4.37 13.85 -16.18
CA ASN A 222 -5.69 14.26 -16.68
C ASN A 222 -6.26 15.40 -15.84
N ARG A 223 -6.16 16.62 -16.34
CA ARG A 223 -6.62 17.82 -15.64
C ARG A 223 -8.12 17.79 -15.33
N ALA A 224 -8.96 17.34 -16.25
CA ALA A 224 -10.41 17.28 -16.05
C ALA A 224 -10.77 16.30 -14.92
N PHE A 225 -10.06 15.16 -14.83
CA PHE A 225 -10.21 14.23 -13.73
C PHE A 225 -9.73 14.82 -12.39
N MET A 226 -8.60 15.53 -12.38
CA MET A 226 -8.08 16.20 -11.18
C MET A 226 -9.02 17.28 -10.65
N GLU A 227 -9.68 18.02 -11.53
CA GLU A 227 -10.72 18.99 -11.16
C GLU A 227 -11.94 18.29 -10.48
N LYS A 228 -12.40 17.17 -11.04
CA LYS A 228 -13.46 16.33 -10.40
C LYS A 228 -13.01 15.72 -9.07
N MET A 229 -11.76 15.30 -8.97
CA MET A 229 -11.20 14.82 -7.71
C MET A 229 -11.26 15.90 -6.63
N ALA A 230 -10.92 17.15 -6.97
CA ALA A 230 -10.98 18.27 -6.05
C ALA A 230 -12.44 18.55 -5.58
N GLU A 231 -13.43 18.43 -6.47
CA GLU A 231 -14.85 18.55 -6.14
C GLU A 231 -15.37 17.46 -5.19
N CYS A 232 -14.83 16.23 -5.32
CA CYS A 232 -15.21 15.07 -4.51
C CYS A 232 -14.44 14.96 -3.20
N SER A 233 -13.31 15.66 -3.07
CA SER A 233 -12.46 15.61 -1.87
C SER A 233 -13.00 16.52 -0.77
N GLN A 234 -12.91 16.07 0.48
CA GLN A 234 -13.29 16.93 1.61
C GLN A 234 -12.27 18.06 1.79
N PRO A 235 -12.71 19.33 1.91
CA PRO A 235 -11.80 20.42 2.22
C PRO A 235 -11.15 20.17 3.60
N TRP A 236 -9.87 20.54 3.72
CA TRP A 236 -9.07 20.37 4.95
C TRP A 236 -8.85 18.93 5.41
N SER A 237 -9.01 17.92 4.54
CA SER A 237 -8.84 16.51 4.88
C SER A 237 -7.44 16.18 5.39
N VAL A 238 -6.41 16.92 4.95
CA VAL A 238 -5.01 16.75 5.37
C VAL A 238 -4.68 17.75 6.49
N SER A 239 -4.46 17.24 7.69
CA SER A 239 -4.18 18.04 8.88
C SER A 239 -2.87 18.83 8.80
N ILE A 240 -2.73 19.93 9.54
CA ILE A 240 -1.47 20.70 9.63
C ILE A 240 -0.30 19.82 10.07
N PRO A 241 -0.41 18.97 11.12
CA PRO A 241 0.65 18.02 11.46
C PRO A 241 1.09 17.13 10.31
N ALA A 242 0.14 16.61 9.52
CA ALA A 242 0.45 15.76 8.37
C ALA A 242 1.17 16.53 7.24
N GLN A 243 0.75 17.76 6.94
CA GLN A 243 1.39 18.61 5.93
C GLN A 243 2.85 18.93 6.32
N PHE A 244 3.09 19.35 7.56
CA PHE A 244 4.43 19.66 8.07
C PHE A 244 5.32 18.43 8.10
N ALA A 245 4.78 17.30 8.54
CA ALA A 245 5.49 16.02 8.56
C ALA A 245 5.87 15.55 7.15
N GLY A 246 4.96 15.71 6.17
CA GLY A 246 5.21 15.38 4.78
C GLY A 246 6.38 16.15 4.17
N VAL A 247 6.43 17.47 4.40
CA VAL A 247 7.55 18.31 3.94
C VAL A 247 8.88 17.87 4.56
N ALA A 248 8.88 17.51 5.86
CA ALA A 248 10.07 17.00 6.54
C ALA A 248 10.50 15.63 6.01
N ALA A 249 9.53 14.73 5.80
CA ALA A 249 9.76 13.36 5.33
C ALA A 249 10.46 13.30 3.96
N LEU A 250 10.11 14.20 3.04
CA LEU A 250 10.74 14.27 1.71
C LEU A 250 12.25 14.59 1.75
N LYS A 251 12.77 15.05 2.88
CA LYS A 251 14.21 15.33 3.09
C LYS A 251 14.97 14.13 3.65
N GLU A 252 14.26 13.08 4.09
CA GLU A 252 14.83 11.92 4.80
C GLU A 252 15.32 10.83 3.83
N THR A 253 16.13 11.21 2.84
CA THR A 253 16.63 10.27 1.80
C THR A 253 17.59 9.22 2.37
N GLU A 254 18.45 9.60 3.32
CA GLU A 254 19.38 8.67 4.00
C GLU A 254 18.61 7.66 4.84
N TYR A 255 17.60 8.12 5.60
CA TYR A 255 16.72 7.23 6.36
C TYR A 255 16.07 6.17 5.46
N VAL A 256 15.56 6.57 4.28
CA VAL A 256 14.96 5.62 3.32
C VAL A 256 16.01 4.62 2.85
N ALA A 257 17.21 5.06 2.47
CA ALA A 257 18.27 4.18 2.00
C ALA A 257 18.72 3.16 3.07
N GLU A 258 18.89 3.60 4.31
CA GLU A 258 19.23 2.73 5.44
C GLU A 258 18.11 1.73 5.75
N SER A 259 16.86 2.20 5.71
CA SER A 259 15.69 1.34 5.89
C SER A 259 15.64 0.21 4.87
N MET A 260 15.93 0.51 3.60
CA MET A 260 15.95 -0.49 2.53
C MET A 260 17.07 -1.51 2.73
N LYS A 261 18.25 -1.06 3.14
CA LYS A 261 19.38 -1.95 3.45
C LYS A 261 19.05 -2.92 4.60
N HIS A 262 18.44 -2.39 5.67
CA HIS A 262 17.99 -3.18 6.81
C HIS A 262 16.90 -4.19 6.39
N LEU A 263 15.89 -3.73 5.68
CA LEU A 263 14.78 -4.53 5.21
C LEU A 263 15.23 -5.73 4.38
N ARG A 264 16.15 -5.54 3.43
CA ARG A 264 16.68 -6.64 2.59
C ARG A 264 17.32 -7.72 3.44
N LYS A 265 18.20 -7.35 4.37
CA LYS A 265 18.86 -8.27 5.27
C LYS A 265 17.86 -9.08 6.10
N GLU A 266 16.92 -8.39 6.72
CA GLU A 266 15.94 -9.00 7.61
C GLU A 266 14.88 -9.81 6.87
N SER A 267 14.51 -9.42 5.65
CA SER A 267 13.62 -10.20 4.79
C SER A 267 14.25 -11.56 4.41
N ILE A 268 15.52 -11.58 4.04
CA ILE A 268 16.25 -12.82 3.74
C ILE A 268 16.28 -13.71 4.97
N PHE A 269 16.64 -13.15 6.14
CA PHE A 269 16.66 -13.87 7.41
C PHE A 269 15.29 -14.49 7.73
N LEU A 270 14.21 -13.70 7.77
CA LEU A 270 12.88 -14.20 8.10
C LEU A 270 12.35 -15.23 7.10
N LYS A 271 12.54 -15.02 5.79
CA LYS A 271 12.15 -16.00 4.77
C LYS A 271 12.87 -17.33 5.01
N GLY A 272 14.17 -17.29 5.30
CA GLY A 272 14.96 -18.48 5.61
C GLY A 272 14.45 -19.23 6.84
N GLU A 273 14.15 -18.51 7.93
CA GLU A 273 13.62 -19.10 9.16
C GLU A 273 12.22 -19.70 8.98
N LEU A 274 11.33 -19.01 8.26
CA LEU A 274 9.98 -19.54 7.96
C LEU A 274 10.07 -20.84 7.14
N ILE A 275 10.97 -20.90 6.14
CA ILE A 275 11.20 -22.11 5.35
C ILE A 275 11.80 -23.22 6.22
N ARG A 276 12.76 -22.91 7.12
CA ARG A 276 13.33 -23.86 8.07
C ARG A 276 12.29 -24.49 8.99
N LEU A 277 11.28 -23.69 9.38
CA LEU A 277 10.16 -24.13 10.20
C LEU A 277 9.07 -24.89 9.42
N GLY A 278 9.27 -25.11 8.11
CA GLY A 278 8.37 -25.90 7.26
C GLY A 278 7.19 -25.10 6.67
N PHE A 279 7.18 -23.78 6.78
CA PHE A 279 6.13 -22.94 6.18
C PHE A 279 6.39 -22.76 4.67
N ARG A 280 5.32 -22.70 3.89
CA ARG A 280 5.42 -22.33 2.47
C ARG A 280 5.47 -20.82 2.33
N VAL A 281 6.60 -20.28 1.96
CA VAL A 281 6.84 -18.85 1.77
C VAL A 281 6.73 -18.50 0.29
N TYR A 282 5.99 -17.42 -0.03
CA TYR A 282 5.90 -16.86 -1.38
C TYR A 282 6.90 -15.72 -1.54
N ASP A 283 7.36 -15.47 -2.76
CA ASP A 283 8.40 -14.47 -3.03
C ASP A 283 7.88 -13.03 -2.93
N SER A 284 7.61 -12.59 -1.71
CA SER A 284 7.26 -11.19 -1.41
C SER A 284 8.45 -10.26 -1.62
N ARG A 285 8.24 -9.16 -2.36
CA ARG A 285 9.28 -8.16 -2.66
C ARG A 285 9.12 -6.86 -1.84
N ALA A 286 8.04 -6.74 -1.04
CA ALA A 286 7.78 -5.59 -0.19
C ALA A 286 8.35 -5.77 1.23
N ASN A 287 7.99 -4.87 2.16
CA ASN A 287 8.41 -4.92 3.57
C ASN A 287 7.58 -5.90 4.42
N TYR A 288 7.01 -6.92 3.80
CA TYR A 288 6.26 -7.99 4.45
C TYR A 288 6.47 -9.31 3.71
N ILE A 289 6.17 -10.40 4.40
CA ILE A 289 6.29 -11.76 3.88
C ILE A 289 4.89 -12.40 3.91
N PHE A 290 4.48 -12.94 2.78
CA PHE A 290 3.26 -13.73 2.63
C PHE A 290 3.63 -15.22 2.65
N PHE A 291 2.89 -16.00 3.45
CA PHE A 291 3.20 -17.42 3.63
C PHE A 291 1.96 -18.22 4.03
N LYS A 292 2.08 -19.55 3.94
CA LYS A 292 1.03 -20.52 4.30
C LYS A 292 1.48 -21.38 5.47
N ALA A 293 0.57 -21.58 6.43
CA ALA A 293 0.78 -22.37 7.65
C ALA A 293 -0.54 -22.98 8.12
N ALA A 294 -0.54 -23.66 9.28
CA ALA A 294 -1.76 -24.17 9.91
C ALA A 294 -2.75 -23.02 10.21
N PRO A 295 -4.08 -23.23 10.02
CA PRO A 295 -5.07 -22.15 10.10
C PRO A 295 -5.17 -21.45 11.46
N ASP A 296 -4.77 -22.10 12.55
CA ASP A 296 -4.79 -21.62 13.93
C ASP A 296 -3.56 -20.79 14.33
N LEU A 297 -2.59 -20.62 13.43
CA LEU A 297 -1.33 -19.92 13.71
C LEU A 297 -1.54 -18.51 14.29
N LYS A 298 -2.53 -17.74 13.79
CA LYS A 298 -2.83 -16.41 14.33
C LYS A 298 -3.21 -16.47 15.81
N GLN A 299 -4.06 -17.44 16.19
CA GLN A 299 -4.47 -17.63 17.58
C GLN A 299 -3.26 -18.02 18.44
N ALA A 300 -2.49 -19.00 18.00
CA ALA A 300 -1.32 -19.50 18.72
C ALA A 300 -0.25 -18.42 18.95
N CYS A 301 -0.01 -17.54 17.96
CA CYS A 301 0.85 -16.36 18.09
C CYS A 301 0.24 -15.34 19.07
N GLY A 302 -1.07 -15.09 18.97
CA GLY A 302 -1.78 -14.14 19.82
C GLY A 302 -1.72 -14.49 21.30
N GLU A 303 -1.88 -15.77 21.65
CA GLU A 303 -1.74 -16.31 23.01
C GLU A 303 -0.32 -16.08 23.58
N ARG A 304 0.68 -15.94 22.70
CA ARG A 304 2.08 -15.64 23.03
C ARG A 304 2.43 -14.16 22.87
N GLY A 305 1.41 -13.29 22.70
CA GLY A 305 1.58 -11.84 22.64
C GLY A 305 2.09 -11.29 21.32
N ILE A 306 1.99 -12.05 20.22
CA ILE A 306 2.38 -11.60 18.88
C ILE A 306 1.14 -11.57 17.96
N LEU A 307 0.87 -10.39 17.39
CA LEU A 307 -0.20 -10.23 16.41
C LEU A 307 0.34 -10.40 14.99
N ILE A 308 -0.17 -11.39 14.25
CA ILE A 308 0.09 -11.57 12.82
C ILE A 308 -1.18 -11.32 11.99
N ARG A 309 -1.04 -11.04 10.69
CA ARG A 309 -2.18 -10.83 9.80
C ARG A 309 -2.67 -12.15 9.20
N ASP A 310 -3.87 -12.57 9.59
CA ASP A 310 -4.62 -13.63 8.92
C ASP A 310 -5.23 -13.07 7.63
N CYS A 311 -4.92 -13.70 6.51
CA CYS A 311 -5.36 -13.29 5.18
C CYS A 311 -6.56 -14.08 4.66
N SER A 312 -7.20 -14.91 5.47
CA SER A 312 -8.36 -15.73 5.07
C SER A 312 -9.57 -14.93 4.58
N ASN A 313 -9.67 -13.65 4.96
CA ASN A 313 -10.73 -12.75 4.54
C ASN A 313 -10.48 -12.05 3.20
N TYR A 314 -9.35 -12.27 2.56
CA TYR A 314 -9.11 -11.76 1.21
C TYR A 314 -9.81 -12.64 0.17
N LYS A 315 -10.40 -12.01 -0.82
CA LYS A 315 -11.03 -12.73 -1.95
C LYS A 315 -10.01 -13.65 -2.64
N GLY A 316 -10.37 -14.90 -2.87
CA GLY A 316 -9.48 -15.89 -3.50
C GLY A 316 -8.54 -16.61 -2.53
N LEU A 317 -8.55 -16.29 -1.22
CA LEU A 317 -7.80 -17.02 -0.20
C LEU A 317 -8.73 -17.85 0.71
N ALA A 318 -8.16 -18.91 1.28
CA ALA A 318 -8.76 -19.78 2.30
C ALA A 318 -8.04 -19.57 3.64
N PRO A 319 -8.50 -20.19 4.76
CA PRO A 319 -7.74 -20.24 6.00
C PRO A 319 -6.35 -20.87 5.81
N GLY A 320 -5.36 -20.36 6.54
CA GLY A 320 -3.98 -20.82 6.49
C GLY A 320 -3.02 -19.90 5.73
N TYR A 321 -3.49 -18.79 5.16
CA TYR A 321 -2.62 -17.77 4.56
C TYR A 321 -2.40 -16.61 5.53
N PHE A 322 -1.14 -16.24 5.71
CA PHE A 322 -0.73 -15.21 6.65
C PHE A 322 0.22 -14.21 6.02
N ARG A 323 0.27 -13.03 6.61
CA ARG A 323 1.24 -12.00 6.25
C ARG A 323 1.85 -11.42 7.53
N ILE A 324 3.17 -11.28 7.55
CA ILE A 324 3.93 -10.60 8.60
C ILE A 324 4.77 -9.49 8.00
N CYS A 325 4.87 -8.35 8.69
CA CYS A 325 5.84 -7.32 8.29
C CYS A 325 7.27 -7.75 8.66
N VAL A 326 8.26 -7.18 7.97
CA VAL A 326 9.67 -7.34 8.34
C VAL A 326 10.01 -6.27 9.37
N LYS A 327 10.58 -6.69 10.52
CA LYS A 327 10.90 -5.81 11.64
C LYS A 327 12.41 -5.76 11.92
N LYS A 328 12.81 -5.18 13.07
CA LYS A 328 14.19 -5.18 13.54
C LYS A 328 14.63 -6.60 13.92
N HIS A 329 15.93 -6.85 13.86
CA HIS A 329 16.49 -8.19 14.06
C HIS A 329 16.06 -8.84 15.37
N GLU A 330 16.09 -8.09 16.47
CA GLU A 330 15.73 -8.57 17.80
C GLU A 330 14.24 -8.97 17.85
N GLU A 331 13.35 -8.18 17.25
CA GLU A 331 11.93 -8.50 17.15
C GLU A 331 11.73 -9.74 16.27
N ASN A 332 12.45 -9.85 15.14
CA ASN A 332 12.37 -10.99 14.24
C ASN A 332 12.86 -12.28 14.90
N LEU A 333 13.92 -12.23 15.71
CA LEU A 333 14.37 -13.38 16.52
C LEU A 333 13.30 -13.81 17.54
N GLU A 334 12.59 -12.87 18.15
CA GLU A 334 11.51 -13.19 19.08
C GLU A 334 10.34 -13.88 18.35
N LEU A 335 9.94 -13.37 17.18
CA LEU A 335 8.92 -14.02 16.35
C LEU A 335 9.33 -15.45 15.99
N VAL A 336 10.57 -15.65 15.50
CA VAL A 336 11.08 -16.97 15.11
C VAL A 336 11.03 -17.94 16.29
N ARG A 337 11.45 -17.51 17.49
CA ARG A 337 11.39 -18.34 18.71
C ARG A 337 9.95 -18.77 19.02
N VAL A 338 9.00 -17.83 18.95
CA VAL A 338 7.58 -18.14 19.20
C VAL A 338 7.02 -19.10 18.15
N LEU A 339 7.37 -18.91 16.88
CA LEU A 339 6.95 -19.83 15.81
C LEU A 339 7.55 -21.23 16.00
N GLU A 340 8.80 -21.32 16.46
CA GLU A 340 9.48 -22.58 16.76
C GLU A 340 8.83 -23.35 17.92
N GLU A 341 8.42 -22.63 18.98
CA GLU A 341 7.64 -23.20 20.08
C GLU A 341 6.27 -23.73 19.62
N ILE A 342 5.60 -23.03 18.68
CA ILE A 342 4.30 -23.44 18.14
C ILE A 342 4.43 -24.69 17.26
N VAL A 343 5.50 -24.79 16.48
CA VAL A 343 5.71 -25.93 15.55
C VAL A 343 6.15 -27.18 16.30
N ASN A 344 6.91 -27.05 17.40
CA ASN A 344 7.48 -28.18 18.17
C ASN A 344 6.60 -28.62 19.36
N GLY A 345 5.61 -27.83 19.74
CA GLY A 345 4.76 -28.09 20.91
C GLY A 345 3.41 -28.53 20.63
#